data_2b837a9b78d7e91197a039e7aa1974d8
#
_entry.id   2b837a9b78d7e91197a039e7aa1974d8
#
_cell.length_a   1.000
_cell.length_b   1.000
_cell.length_c   1.000
_cell.angle_alpha   90.00
_cell.angle_beta   90.00
_cell.angle_gamma   90.00
#
_symmetry.space_group_name_H-M   'P 1'
#
loop_
_entity.id
_entity.type
_entity.pdbx_description
1 polymer ?
#
loop_
_entity_poly.entity_id
_entity_poly.type
_entity_poly.pdbx_seq_one_letter_code
_entity_poly.pdbx_strand_id
1 'polypeptide(L)'
;EFVKDVFEGFGNTGIHAGLIGEIGCSWPFTENEQKVVRAGARAQKVTGAAINIHPGQNEMAAMECIKVADKAGAELSRVVISHVDRAVREPANRIELAKTGCTLEYDLFGREGYYPPRFRVIDVPNDARRINEIKELTDKGFEKQIFISHDNYTKSSLCRYGGWGYGHILRDAVPVMKIKGLSQELIDTIMIENPMRMFTFA
;
A
#
# COMPACT_ATOMS: atom_id res chain seq x y z
N GLU A 1 -8.97 -20.40 -5.30
CA GLU A 1 -9.85 -19.23 -5.27
C GLU A 1 -9.23 -18.06 -6.01
N PHE A 2 -8.10 -17.45 -5.58
CA PHE A 2 -7.50 -16.26 -6.22
C PHE A 2 -7.38 -16.33 -7.75
N VAL A 3 -6.88 -17.46 -8.28
CA VAL A 3 -6.73 -17.66 -9.73
C VAL A 3 -8.11 -17.68 -10.41
N LYS A 4 -9.11 -18.33 -9.78
CA LYS A 4 -10.48 -18.38 -10.28
C LYS A 4 -11.11 -16.99 -10.33
N ASP A 5 -10.97 -16.22 -9.26
CA ASP A 5 -11.55 -14.87 -9.17
C ASP A 5 -10.97 -13.90 -10.22
N VAL A 6 -9.70 -14.12 -10.61
CA VAL A 6 -9.06 -13.33 -11.68
C VAL A 6 -9.53 -13.78 -13.06
N PHE A 7 -9.60 -15.09 -13.35
CA PHE A 7 -9.89 -15.59 -14.71
C PHE A 7 -11.36 -15.82 -14.99
N GLU A 8 -12.12 -16.26 -13.99
CA GLU A 8 -13.55 -16.61 -14.15
C GLU A 8 -14.48 -15.56 -13.52
N GLY A 9 -13.95 -14.79 -12.55
CA GLY A 9 -14.73 -13.80 -11.81
C GLY A 9 -15.46 -14.37 -10.59
N PHE A 10 -16.12 -13.47 -9.85
CA PHE A 10 -16.84 -13.79 -8.62
C PHE A 10 -18.20 -14.41 -8.90
N GLY A 11 -18.38 -15.67 -8.55
CA GLY A 11 -19.65 -16.38 -8.71
C GLY A 11 -20.17 -16.28 -10.14
N ASN A 12 -21.43 -15.83 -10.31
CA ASN A 12 -22.08 -15.65 -11.61
C ASN A 12 -22.16 -14.17 -12.04
N THR A 13 -21.32 -13.30 -11.49
CA THR A 13 -21.41 -11.85 -11.73
C THR A 13 -20.74 -11.39 -13.02
N GLY A 14 -19.80 -12.18 -13.56
CA GLY A 14 -18.91 -11.76 -14.66
C GLY A 14 -17.90 -10.68 -14.27
N ILE A 15 -17.76 -10.36 -12.98
CA ILE A 15 -16.81 -9.37 -12.47
C ILE A 15 -15.52 -10.08 -12.06
N HIS A 16 -14.40 -9.72 -12.70
CA HIS A 16 -13.09 -10.28 -12.45
C HIS A 16 -12.30 -9.46 -11.42
N ALA A 17 -11.49 -10.16 -10.62
CA ALA A 17 -10.55 -9.49 -9.71
C ALA A 17 -9.41 -8.84 -10.50
N GLY A 18 -9.14 -7.55 -10.24
CA GLY A 18 -7.99 -6.83 -10.80
C GLY A 18 -6.74 -6.85 -9.92
N LEU A 19 -6.85 -7.38 -8.70
CA LEU A 19 -5.81 -7.37 -7.68
C LEU A 19 -6.01 -8.54 -6.73
N ILE A 20 -4.94 -9.15 -6.24
CA ILE A 20 -4.95 -10.16 -5.18
C ILE A 20 -4.74 -9.45 -3.84
N GLY A 21 -5.77 -9.38 -3.03
CA GLY A 21 -5.70 -8.71 -1.72
C GLY A 21 -6.91 -7.81 -1.46
N GLU A 22 -6.87 -7.10 -0.40
CA GLU A 22 -5.76 -6.90 0.55
C GLU A 22 -5.57 -8.16 1.43
N ILE A 23 -4.35 -8.75 1.43
CA ILE A 23 -4.04 -9.91 2.28
C ILE A 23 -3.68 -9.41 3.68
N GLY A 24 -4.57 -9.61 4.65
CA GLY A 24 -4.36 -9.20 6.03
C GLY A 24 -3.37 -10.09 6.77
N CYS A 25 -2.39 -9.46 7.43
CA CYS A 25 -1.39 -10.11 8.27
C CYS A 25 -1.36 -9.44 9.64
N SER A 26 -1.26 -10.24 10.70
CA SER A 26 -1.11 -9.77 12.07
C SER A 26 0.36 -9.68 12.50
N TRP A 27 0.56 -9.26 13.74
CA TRP A 27 1.85 -9.38 14.41
C TRP A 27 1.66 -9.95 15.82
N PRO A 28 2.28 -11.07 16.16
CA PRO A 28 3.16 -11.92 15.32
C PRO A 28 2.48 -12.50 14.08
N PHE A 29 3.24 -12.70 13.00
CA PHE A 29 2.78 -13.21 11.70
C PHE A 29 2.48 -14.71 11.81
N THR A 30 1.21 -15.09 11.76
CA THR A 30 0.75 -16.46 11.99
C THR A 30 1.03 -17.38 10.81
N GLU A 31 1.10 -18.69 11.07
CA GLU A 31 1.31 -19.68 10.00
C GLU A 31 0.18 -19.69 8.96
N ASN A 32 -1.07 -19.47 9.40
CA ASN A 32 -2.22 -19.42 8.48
C ASN A 32 -2.13 -18.21 7.54
N GLU A 33 -1.79 -17.03 8.07
CA GLU A 33 -1.57 -15.84 7.25
C GLU A 33 -0.42 -16.03 6.27
N GLN A 34 0.69 -16.64 6.71
CA GLN A 34 1.80 -17.00 5.82
C GLN A 34 1.35 -17.95 4.68
N LYS A 35 0.43 -18.90 4.94
CA LYS A 35 -0.15 -19.75 3.89
C LYS A 35 -0.90 -18.91 2.87
N VAL A 36 -1.66 -17.90 3.31
CA VAL A 36 -2.42 -17.02 2.40
C VAL A 36 -1.47 -16.18 1.54
N VAL A 37 -0.42 -15.59 2.13
CA VAL A 37 0.60 -14.85 1.36
C VAL A 37 1.29 -15.76 0.34
N ARG A 38 1.67 -17.00 0.71
CA ARG A 38 2.22 -17.98 -0.24
C ARG A 38 1.24 -18.34 -1.35
N ALA A 39 -0.04 -18.46 -1.03
CA ALA A 39 -1.09 -18.71 -2.03
C ALA A 39 -1.24 -17.52 -3.00
N GLY A 40 -1.21 -16.28 -2.48
CA GLY A 40 -1.21 -15.06 -3.29
C GLY A 40 -0.02 -15.01 -4.25
N ALA A 41 1.20 -15.30 -3.75
CA ALA A 41 2.41 -15.34 -4.58
C ALA A 41 2.30 -16.36 -5.74
N ARG A 42 1.77 -17.54 -5.47
CA ARG A 42 1.52 -18.55 -6.51
C ARG A 42 0.45 -18.12 -7.50
N ALA A 43 -0.62 -17.49 -7.03
CA ALA A 43 -1.66 -16.96 -7.89
C ALA A 43 -1.15 -15.82 -8.77
N GLN A 44 -0.33 -14.93 -8.24
CA GLN A 44 0.34 -13.88 -9.01
C GLN A 44 1.11 -14.45 -10.21
N LYS A 45 1.91 -15.50 -9.98
CA LYS A 45 2.68 -16.17 -11.05
C LYS A 45 1.81 -16.70 -12.18
N VAL A 46 0.59 -17.13 -11.88
CA VAL A 46 -0.34 -17.73 -12.85
C VAL A 46 -1.14 -16.66 -13.57
N THR A 47 -1.52 -15.59 -12.86
CA THR A 47 -2.49 -14.60 -13.35
C THR A 47 -1.86 -13.30 -13.84
N GLY A 48 -0.63 -13.01 -13.42
CA GLY A 48 -0.02 -11.68 -13.62
C GLY A 48 -0.61 -10.57 -12.76
N ALA A 49 -1.62 -10.84 -11.92
CA ALA A 49 -2.24 -9.85 -11.04
C ALA A 49 -1.27 -9.38 -9.95
N ALA A 50 -1.30 -8.11 -9.61
CA ALA A 50 -0.53 -7.59 -8.47
C ALA A 50 -1.06 -8.13 -7.14
N ILE A 51 -0.21 -8.12 -6.10
CA ILE A 51 -0.60 -8.47 -4.72
C ILE A 51 -0.57 -7.22 -3.87
N ASN A 52 -1.59 -7.03 -3.03
CA ASN A 52 -1.58 -6.03 -1.95
C ASN A 52 -1.58 -6.75 -0.59
N ILE A 53 -0.69 -6.34 0.32
CA ILE A 53 -0.52 -6.94 1.65
C ILE A 53 -0.69 -5.86 2.72
N HIS A 54 -1.58 -6.14 3.66
CA HIS A 54 -1.78 -5.38 4.90
C HIS A 54 -0.89 -5.97 6.01
N PRO A 55 0.24 -5.35 6.34
CA PRO A 55 1.14 -5.86 7.36
C PRO A 55 0.62 -5.60 8.77
N GLY A 56 1.00 -6.43 9.72
CA GLY A 56 0.75 -6.21 11.14
C GLY A 56 1.37 -4.90 11.64
N GLN A 57 0.89 -4.44 12.78
CA GLN A 57 1.34 -3.17 13.39
C GLN A 57 2.67 -3.35 14.15
N ASN A 58 3.72 -3.61 13.40
CA ASN A 58 5.08 -3.71 13.93
C ASN A 58 6.07 -3.31 12.83
N GLU A 59 7.15 -2.71 13.24
CA GLU A 59 8.22 -2.20 12.35
C GLU A 59 8.79 -3.28 11.40
N MET A 60 8.82 -4.53 11.85
CA MET A 60 9.35 -5.65 11.05
C MET A 60 8.30 -6.39 10.23
N ALA A 61 7.01 -6.13 10.46
CA ALA A 61 5.93 -6.93 9.87
C ALA A 61 5.93 -6.88 8.33
N ALA A 62 6.12 -5.70 7.75
CA ALA A 62 6.19 -5.52 6.30
C ALA A 62 7.31 -6.37 5.67
N MET A 63 8.51 -6.31 6.25
CA MET A 63 9.66 -7.06 5.76
C MET A 63 9.46 -8.58 5.91
N GLU A 64 8.80 -9.05 6.97
CA GLU A 64 8.48 -10.48 7.12
C GLU A 64 7.46 -10.94 6.06
N CYS A 65 6.46 -10.12 5.73
CA CYS A 65 5.53 -10.43 4.63
C CYS A 65 6.27 -10.55 3.29
N ILE A 66 7.16 -9.60 2.98
CA ILE A 66 7.99 -9.64 1.76
C ILE A 66 8.85 -10.91 1.71
N LYS A 67 9.53 -11.28 2.81
CA LYS A 67 10.33 -12.52 2.85
C LYS A 67 9.51 -13.78 2.56
N VAL A 68 8.27 -13.84 3.04
CA VAL A 68 7.37 -14.98 2.77
C VAL A 68 6.92 -14.98 1.32
N ALA A 69 6.57 -13.82 0.76
CA ALA A 69 6.17 -13.69 -0.65
C ALA A 69 7.32 -14.05 -1.60
N ASP A 70 8.52 -13.52 -1.35
CA ASP A 70 9.74 -13.79 -2.14
C ASP A 70 10.09 -15.28 -2.15
N LYS A 71 10.15 -15.94 -0.97
CA LYS A 71 10.38 -17.39 -0.87
C LYS A 71 9.33 -18.22 -1.60
N ALA A 72 8.12 -17.72 -1.75
CA ALA A 72 7.06 -18.36 -2.53
C ALA A 72 7.17 -18.07 -4.03
N GLY A 73 8.12 -17.24 -4.43
CA GLY A 73 8.43 -16.86 -5.80
C GLY A 73 7.55 -15.75 -6.36
N ALA A 74 7.08 -14.83 -5.50
CA ALA A 74 6.42 -13.63 -5.97
C ALA A 74 7.38 -12.73 -6.75
N GLU A 75 6.88 -12.07 -7.78
CA GLU A 75 7.54 -10.95 -8.41
C GLU A 75 7.34 -9.70 -7.52
N LEU A 76 8.39 -9.31 -6.79
CA LEU A 76 8.28 -8.26 -5.78
C LEU A 76 7.95 -6.89 -6.36
N SER A 77 8.32 -6.61 -7.61
CA SER A 77 7.93 -5.39 -8.32
C SER A 77 6.41 -5.24 -8.50
N ARG A 78 5.67 -6.33 -8.32
CA ARG A 78 4.21 -6.40 -8.37
C ARG A 78 3.58 -6.73 -7.01
N VAL A 79 4.29 -6.42 -5.93
CA VAL A 79 3.79 -6.52 -4.55
C VAL A 79 3.70 -5.14 -3.94
N VAL A 80 2.53 -4.79 -3.40
CA VAL A 80 2.26 -3.57 -2.68
C VAL A 80 2.21 -3.88 -1.18
N ILE A 81 2.91 -3.10 -0.38
CA ILE A 81 2.79 -3.09 1.09
C ILE A 81 2.00 -1.86 1.49
N SER A 82 0.79 -2.09 2.00
CA SER A 82 -0.10 -1.03 2.49
C SER A 82 0.33 -0.48 3.85
N HIS A 83 -0.20 0.68 4.21
CA HIS A 83 -0.06 1.29 5.54
C HIS A 83 1.40 1.52 5.98
N VAL A 84 2.29 1.80 5.04
CA VAL A 84 3.71 2.04 5.35
C VAL A 84 3.86 3.20 6.31
N ASP A 85 3.03 4.23 6.18
CA ASP A 85 3.02 5.42 7.03
C ASP A 85 2.70 5.15 8.51
N ARG A 86 2.04 4.02 8.84
CA ARG A 86 1.81 3.60 10.23
C ARG A 86 2.64 2.40 10.67
N ALA A 87 3.04 1.54 9.74
CA ALA A 87 3.69 0.27 10.03
C ALA A 87 5.22 0.36 10.01
N VAL A 88 5.81 1.21 9.15
CA VAL A 88 7.27 1.30 8.95
C VAL A 88 7.74 2.74 9.21
N ARG A 89 7.92 3.08 10.48
CA ARG A 89 8.20 4.45 10.93
C ARG A 89 9.67 4.85 10.84
N GLU A 90 10.59 3.88 10.99
CA GLU A 90 12.01 4.13 10.93
C GLU A 90 12.49 4.34 9.49
N PRO A 91 13.14 5.46 9.14
CA PRO A 91 13.61 5.74 7.78
C PRO A 91 14.48 4.63 7.19
N ALA A 92 15.36 4.05 8.00
CA ALA A 92 16.24 2.97 7.56
C ALA A 92 15.43 1.74 7.11
N ASN A 93 14.37 1.37 7.83
CA ASN A 93 13.52 0.23 7.50
C ASN A 93 12.68 0.49 6.24
N ARG A 94 12.22 1.73 6.02
CA ARG A 94 11.54 2.12 4.76
C ARG A 94 12.47 1.96 3.56
N ILE A 95 13.72 2.39 3.69
CA ILE A 95 14.72 2.25 2.62
C ILE A 95 15.03 0.77 2.36
N GLU A 96 15.23 -0.04 3.40
CA GLU A 96 15.47 -1.49 3.23
C GLU A 96 14.27 -2.18 2.58
N LEU A 97 13.04 -1.77 2.93
CA LEU A 97 11.83 -2.29 2.29
C LEU A 97 11.78 -1.89 0.81
N ALA A 98 12.07 -0.62 0.47
CA ALA A 98 12.12 -0.15 -0.92
C ALA A 98 13.18 -0.89 -1.75
N LYS A 99 14.35 -1.21 -1.17
CA LYS A 99 15.41 -1.99 -1.84
C LYS A 99 14.98 -3.39 -2.25
N THR A 100 13.91 -3.94 -1.68
CA THR A 100 13.38 -5.25 -2.10
C THR A 100 12.71 -5.20 -3.48
N GLY A 101 12.38 -4.01 -3.97
CA GLY A 101 11.69 -3.78 -5.24
C GLY A 101 10.15 -3.69 -5.08
N CYS A 102 9.59 -3.93 -3.90
CA CYS A 102 8.15 -3.80 -3.66
C CYS A 102 7.69 -2.34 -3.68
N THR A 103 6.39 -2.13 -3.83
CA THR A 103 5.76 -0.81 -3.75
C THR A 103 5.35 -0.51 -2.32
N LEU A 104 5.69 0.69 -1.85
CA LEU A 104 5.34 1.24 -0.55
C LEU A 104 4.10 2.12 -0.69
N GLU A 105 3.00 1.74 -0.05
CA GLU A 105 1.75 2.49 -0.12
C GLU A 105 1.53 3.32 1.15
N TYR A 106 1.47 4.64 0.96
CA TYR A 106 1.07 5.63 1.95
C TYR A 106 -0.43 5.88 1.79
N ASP A 107 -1.23 5.13 2.50
CA ASP A 107 -2.68 5.05 2.25
C ASP A 107 -3.55 5.69 3.33
N LEU A 108 -2.98 6.48 4.21
CA LEU A 108 -3.75 7.15 5.26
C LEU A 108 -3.84 8.68 5.04
N PHE A 109 -3.71 9.17 3.80
CA PHE A 109 -3.88 10.61 3.51
C PHE A 109 -5.24 11.13 3.96
N GLY A 110 -5.22 12.27 4.67
CA GLY A 110 -6.38 12.87 5.32
C GLY A 110 -6.65 12.35 6.74
N ARG A 111 -6.13 11.17 7.08
CA ARG A 111 -6.27 10.62 8.43
C ARG A 111 -5.15 11.16 9.32
N GLU A 112 -5.55 11.96 10.30
CA GLU A 112 -4.64 12.51 11.30
C GLU A 112 -5.09 12.07 12.70
N GLY A 113 -4.14 11.93 13.62
CA GLY A 113 -4.45 11.58 15.00
C GLY A 113 -3.87 10.25 15.45
N TYR A 114 -4.51 9.63 16.43
CA TYR A 114 -4.08 8.36 17.02
C TYR A 114 -5.07 7.24 16.68
N TYR A 115 -4.59 6.01 16.65
CA TYR A 115 -5.47 4.84 16.62
C TYR A 115 -6.10 4.59 18.00
N PRO A 116 -7.36 4.12 18.05
CA PRO A 116 -8.00 3.78 19.31
C PRO A 116 -7.15 2.78 20.14
N PRO A 117 -7.18 2.86 21.48
CA PRO A 117 -6.34 2.03 22.37
C PRO A 117 -6.43 0.53 22.11
N ARG A 118 -7.56 0.03 21.59
CA ARG A 118 -7.74 -1.38 21.21
C ARG A 118 -6.76 -1.88 20.15
N PHE A 119 -6.16 -0.97 19.37
CA PHE A 119 -5.16 -1.27 18.34
C PHE A 119 -3.73 -0.90 18.78
N ARG A 120 -3.50 -0.62 20.07
CA ARG A 120 -2.34 0.08 20.62
C ARG A 120 -2.27 1.53 20.16
N VAL A 121 -1.71 2.38 21.00
CA VAL A 121 -1.51 3.80 20.64
C VAL A 121 -0.42 3.88 19.59
N ILE A 122 -0.80 4.24 18.38
CA ILE A 122 0.11 4.51 17.28
C ILE A 122 -0.12 5.95 16.86
N ASP A 123 0.96 6.74 16.87
CA ASP A 123 0.93 8.07 16.29
C ASP A 123 0.84 7.93 14.76
N VAL A 124 -0.32 8.28 14.22
CA VAL A 124 -0.51 8.35 12.77
C VAL A 124 0.09 9.68 12.28
N PRO A 125 1.04 9.66 11.36
CA PRO A 125 1.60 10.89 10.83
C PRO A 125 0.54 11.72 10.12
N ASN A 126 0.66 13.04 10.16
CA ASN A 126 -0.14 13.92 9.31
C ASN A 126 0.37 13.93 7.86
N ASP A 127 -0.42 14.50 6.94
CA ASP A 127 -0.06 14.53 5.52
C ASP A 127 1.27 15.23 5.24
N ALA A 128 1.58 16.30 5.99
CA ALA A 128 2.84 17.00 5.84
C ALA A 128 4.07 16.13 6.14
N ARG A 129 3.95 15.22 7.12
CA ARG A 129 4.98 14.23 7.44
C ARG A 129 5.03 13.12 6.38
N ARG A 130 3.88 12.59 5.93
CA ARG A 130 3.83 11.61 4.83
C ARG A 130 4.55 12.13 3.59
N ILE A 131 4.28 13.39 3.20
CA ILE A 131 4.93 14.01 2.05
C ILE A 131 6.45 14.14 2.25
N ASN A 132 6.92 14.47 3.46
CA ASN A 132 8.37 14.51 3.74
C ASN A 132 9.01 13.12 3.61
N GLU A 133 8.34 12.07 4.11
CA GLU A 133 8.82 10.68 4.02
C GLU A 133 8.84 10.19 2.56
N ILE A 134 7.82 10.54 1.78
CA ILE A 134 7.77 10.28 0.33
C ILE A 134 8.93 11.00 -0.37
N LYS A 135 9.15 12.29 -0.05
CA LYS A 135 10.26 13.06 -0.61
C LYS A 135 11.60 12.42 -0.29
N GLU A 136 11.81 11.96 0.95
CA GLU A 136 13.04 11.25 1.34
C GLU A 136 13.30 10.01 0.48
N LEU A 137 12.26 9.23 0.17
CA LEU A 137 12.36 8.05 -0.69
C LEU A 137 12.63 8.44 -2.14
N THR A 138 11.95 9.46 -2.66
CA THR A 138 12.16 9.93 -4.05
C THR A 138 13.54 10.54 -4.24
N ASP A 139 14.08 11.29 -3.28
CA ASP A 139 15.46 11.82 -3.28
C ASP A 139 16.53 10.69 -3.32
N LYS A 140 16.12 9.45 -3.00
CA LYS A 140 16.98 8.24 -3.07
C LYS A 140 16.72 7.35 -4.30
N GLY A 141 15.85 7.78 -5.22
CA GLY A 141 15.56 7.09 -6.47
C GLY A 141 14.48 6.01 -6.40
N PHE A 142 13.62 6.06 -5.36
CA PHE A 142 12.51 5.10 -5.19
C PHE A 142 11.14 5.63 -5.67
N GLU A 143 11.11 6.69 -6.48
CA GLU A 143 9.86 7.32 -6.95
C GLU A 143 8.91 6.34 -7.65
N LYS A 144 9.44 5.34 -8.35
CA LYS A 144 8.65 4.32 -9.06
C LYS A 144 8.01 3.26 -8.16
N GLN A 145 8.31 3.31 -6.86
CA GLN A 145 7.85 2.32 -5.87
C GLN A 145 6.91 2.93 -4.83
N ILE A 146 6.28 4.06 -5.13
CA ILE A 146 5.42 4.77 -4.18
C ILE A 146 4.00 4.81 -4.70
N PHE A 147 3.05 4.46 -3.82
CA PHE A 147 1.63 4.70 -3.96
C PHE A 147 1.13 5.62 -2.86
N ILE A 148 0.03 6.33 -3.17
CA ILE A 148 -0.69 7.14 -2.19
C ILE A 148 -2.20 6.90 -2.32
N SER A 149 -2.88 6.78 -1.19
CA SER A 149 -4.33 6.61 -1.15
C SER A 149 -4.92 7.08 0.19
N HIS A 150 -6.19 6.73 0.50
CA HIS A 150 -6.90 7.28 1.68
C HIS A 150 -7.35 6.23 2.69
N ASP A 151 -7.42 4.96 2.33
CA ASP A 151 -8.03 3.90 3.15
C ASP A 151 -9.41 4.33 3.71
N ASN A 152 -10.30 4.80 2.83
CA ASN A 152 -11.63 5.30 3.22
C ASN A 152 -12.62 4.15 3.43
N TYR A 153 -12.65 3.56 4.62
CA TYR A 153 -13.53 2.43 4.96
C TYR A 153 -14.66 2.78 5.95
N THR A 154 -14.71 4.02 6.43
CA THR A 154 -15.75 4.48 7.38
C THR A 154 -16.57 5.64 6.83
N LYS A 155 -17.84 5.75 7.26
CA LYS A 155 -18.69 6.92 6.92
C LYS A 155 -18.07 8.24 7.35
N SER A 156 -17.38 8.27 8.49
CA SER A 156 -16.72 9.48 9.01
C SER A 156 -15.60 9.98 8.12
N SER A 157 -15.05 9.16 7.21
CA SER A 157 -14.07 9.59 6.23
C SER A 157 -14.68 10.37 5.06
N LEU A 158 -16.00 10.27 4.84
CA LEU A 158 -16.68 10.92 3.71
C LEU A 158 -17.00 12.39 4.01
N CYS A 159 -16.87 13.27 3.03
CA CYS A 159 -17.15 14.72 3.16
C CYS A 159 -18.54 14.98 3.74
N ARG A 160 -19.56 14.21 3.37
CA ARG A 160 -20.92 14.34 3.89
C ARG A 160 -21.00 14.22 5.41
N TYR A 161 -20.05 13.52 6.03
CA TYR A 161 -20.02 13.29 7.49
C TYR A 161 -18.86 14.03 8.17
N GLY A 162 -18.27 15.02 7.49
CA GLY A 162 -17.20 15.85 8.03
C GLY A 162 -15.78 15.32 7.82
N GLY A 163 -15.61 14.23 7.06
CA GLY A 163 -14.31 13.69 6.72
C GLY A 163 -13.67 14.35 5.49
N TRP A 164 -12.49 13.92 5.14
CA TRP A 164 -11.68 14.44 4.02
C TRP A 164 -12.19 14.01 2.64
N GLY A 165 -12.84 12.83 2.54
CA GLY A 165 -13.41 12.29 1.31
C GLY A 165 -12.37 11.76 0.32
N TYR A 166 -12.84 11.22 -0.80
CA TYR A 166 -12.01 10.64 -1.85
C TYR A 166 -11.21 11.67 -2.67
N GLY A 167 -11.57 12.92 -2.62
CA GLY A 167 -10.90 14.00 -3.38
C GLY A 167 -9.76 14.68 -2.63
N HIS A 168 -9.48 14.31 -1.40
CA HIS A 168 -8.54 15.00 -0.52
C HIS A 168 -7.11 15.07 -1.09
N ILE A 169 -6.60 13.98 -1.64
CA ILE A 169 -5.24 13.98 -2.23
C ILE A 169 -5.16 15.05 -3.32
N LEU A 170 -6.12 15.06 -4.25
CA LEU A 170 -6.12 16.00 -5.38
C LEU A 170 -6.30 17.44 -4.95
N ARG A 171 -7.22 17.68 -4.00
CA ARG A 171 -7.60 19.03 -3.58
C ARG A 171 -6.62 19.65 -2.59
N ASP A 172 -6.13 18.84 -1.65
CA ASP A 172 -5.40 19.33 -0.47
C ASP A 172 -3.94 18.86 -0.44
N ALA A 173 -3.66 17.57 -0.65
CA ALA A 173 -2.30 17.01 -0.53
C ALA A 173 -1.39 17.40 -1.72
N VAL A 174 -1.87 17.35 -2.95
CA VAL A 174 -1.09 17.72 -4.14
C VAL A 174 -0.59 19.17 -4.09
N PRO A 175 -1.38 20.18 -3.71
CA PRO A 175 -0.86 21.53 -3.49
C PRO A 175 0.28 21.58 -2.47
N VAL A 176 0.17 20.83 -1.36
CA VAL A 176 1.22 20.75 -0.33
C VAL A 176 2.47 20.05 -0.86
N MET A 177 2.33 19.00 -1.66
CA MET A 177 3.47 18.34 -2.34
C MET A 177 4.25 19.35 -3.19
N LYS A 178 3.57 20.16 -3.98
CA LYS A 178 4.19 21.22 -4.81
C LYS A 178 4.93 22.27 -3.96
N ILE A 179 4.30 22.74 -2.88
CA ILE A 179 4.93 23.68 -1.93
C ILE A 179 6.20 23.07 -1.31
N LYS A 180 6.21 21.78 -1.05
CA LYS A 180 7.36 21.03 -0.52
C LYS A 180 8.41 20.65 -1.59
N GLY A 181 8.20 21.07 -2.84
CA GLY A 181 9.19 20.95 -3.91
C GLY A 181 9.11 19.64 -4.72
N LEU A 182 8.02 18.87 -4.62
CA LEU A 182 7.79 17.77 -5.55
C LEU A 182 7.34 18.35 -6.90
N SER A 183 8.03 17.95 -7.99
CA SER A 183 7.66 18.40 -9.35
C SER A 183 6.34 17.77 -9.80
N GLN A 184 5.69 18.38 -10.82
CA GLN A 184 4.48 17.79 -11.40
C GLN A 184 4.75 16.40 -11.98
N GLU A 185 5.89 16.20 -12.67
CA GLU A 185 6.30 14.90 -13.23
C GLU A 185 6.40 13.82 -12.14
N LEU A 186 6.99 14.17 -10.99
CA LEU A 186 7.09 13.24 -9.87
C LEU A 186 5.72 12.90 -9.29
N ILE A 187 4.82 13.88 -9.18
CA ILE A 187 3.44 13.67 -8.73
C ILE A 187 2.70 12.77 -9.73
N ASP A 188 2.85 13.01 -11.02
CA ASP A 188 2.24 12.20 -12.08
C ASP A 188 2.79 10.76 -12.06
N THR A 189 4.10 10.60 -11.84
CA THR A 189 4.71 9.26 -11.65
C THR A 189 4.05 8.51 -10.49
N ILE A 190 3.90 9.15 -9.33
CA ILE A 190 3.31 8.51 -8.14
C ILE A 190 1.81 8.21 -8.34
N MET A 191 1.06 9.14 -8.94
CA MET A 191 -0.41 9.04 -8.98
C MET A 191 -0.96 8.36 -10.22
N ILE A 192 -0.21 8.33 -11.32
CA ILE A 192 -0.68 7.84 -12.62
C ILE A 192 0.19 6.69 -13.12
N GLU A 193 1.50 6.92 -13.31
CA GLU A 193 2.37 5.94 -13.97
C GLU A 193 2.58 4.68 -13.10
N ASN A 194 2.80 4.86 -11.81
CA ASN A 194 3.00 3.73 -10.90
C ASN A 194 1.76 2.84 -10.81
N PRO A 195 0.54 3.36 -10.53
CA PRO A 195 -0.68 2.57 -10.55
C PRO A 195 -0.96 1.93 -11.91
N MET A 196 -0.76 2.65 -13.01
CA MET A 196 -0.93 2.12 -14.36
C MET A 196 -0.03 0.90 -14.59
N ARG A 197 1.26 1.01 -14.27
CA ARG A 197 2.22 -0.10 -14.41
C ARG A 197 1.86 -1.28 -13.50
N MET A 198 1.44 -1.01 -12.26
CA MET A 198 1.13 -2.06 -11.27
C MET A 198 -0.12 -2.85 -11.63
N PHE A 199 -1.19 -2.17 -12.04
CA PHE A 199 -2.50 -2.78 -12.26
C PHE A 199 -2.74 -3.22 -13.70
N THR A 200 -1.84 -2.95 -14.62
CA THR A 200 -1.86 -3.58 -15.94
C THR A 200 -1.44 -5.05 -15.79
N PHE A 201 -2.28 -5.97 -16.29
CA PHE A 201 -1.92 -7.39 -16.35
C PHE A 201 -0.76 -7.60 -17.33
N ALA A 202 0.22 -8.40 -16.90
CA ALA A 202 1.39 -8.75 -17.70
C ALA A 202 1.11 -9.92 -18.63
#